data_a19d24fb05ddd8881a1b70afce56c200
#
_entry.id   a19d24fb05ddd8881a1b70afce56c200
#
_cell.length_a   1.000
_cell.length_b   1.000
_cell.length_c   1.000
_cell.angle_alpha   90.00
_cell.angle_beta   90.00
_cell.angle_gamma   90.00
#
_symmetry.space_group_name_H-M   'P 1'
#
loop_
_entity.id
_entity.type
_entity.pdbx_description
1 polymer ?
#
loop_
_entity_poly.entity_id
_entity_poly.type
_entity_poly.pdbx_seq_one_letter_code
_entity_poly.pdbx_strand_id
1 'polypeptide(L)'
;LTTMTTIFSLKWVFTKLLGNSSFFTIFVPLKHYKDDMKGKHCIFLLLILGALLACNDPKPITETLHRAEALMNEHPDSAFTLLQTLDIKDMQQKENRALYALLYTQAQDKNYIEETNDSPITLATEHYRQTDDVRYKFLSFYYKGRVHFNTKDYLGATTCYMEAEQLADEVGD
;
A
#
# COMPACT_ATOMS: atom_id res chain seq x y z
N LEU A 1 34.07 33.27 -7.73
CA LEU A 1 34.24 32.37 -6.57
C LEU A 1 32.89 31.94 -5.95
N THR A 2 31.80 32.68 -6.17
CA THR A 2 30.47 32.41 -5.58
C THR A 2 29.62 31.35 -6.32
N THR A 3 29.95 31.04 -7.54
CA THR A 3 29.19 30.09 -8.38
C THR A 3 29.56 28.62 -8.17
N MET A 4 30.77 28.32 -7.70
CA MET A 4 31.21 26.96 -7.45
C MET A 4 30.65 26.37 -6.16
N THR A 5 30.44 27.16 -5.14
CA THR A 5 29.90 26.72 -3.86
C THR A 5 28.42 26.30 -3.93
N THR A 6 27.63 26.95 -4.79
CA THR A 6 26.20 26.63 -4.99
C THR A 6 26.01 25.31 -5.71
N ILE A 7 26.88 24.97 -6.66
CA ILE A 7 26.83 23.69 -7.41
C ILE A 7 27.20 22.50 -6.50
N PHE A 8 28.16 22.72 -5.59
CA PHE A 8 28.57 21.69 -4.64
C PHE A 8 27.48 21.42 -3.58
N SER A 9 26.76 22.45 -3.16
CA SER A 9 25.67 22.34 -2.19
C SER A 9 24.46 21.58 -2.76
N LEU A 10 24.09 21.82 -4.03
CA LEU A 10 23.03 21.09 -4.72
C LEU A 10 23.37 19.61 -4.92
N LYS A 11 24.62 19.28 -5.20
CA LYS A 11 25.08 17.89 -5.37
C LYS A 11 25.01 17.12 -4.05
N TRP A 12 25.25 17.78 -2.92
CA TRP A 12 25.22 17.17 -1.59
C TRP A 12 23.78 16.93 -1.11
N VAL A 13 22.87 17.84 -1.39
CA VAL A 13 21.43 17.69 -1.07
C VAL A 13 20.81 16.54 -1.87
N PHE A 14 21.18 16.38 -3.14
CA PHE A 14 20.66 15.31 -3.99
C PHE A 14 21.13 13.91 -3.57
N THR A 15 22.38 13.77 -3.11
CA THR A 15 22.91 12.48 -2.62
C THR A 15 22.32 12.08 -1.28
N LYS A 16 21.86 13.02 -0.45
CA LYS A 16 21.28 12.75 0.86
C LYS A 16 19.78 12.40 0.79
N LEU A 17 19.08 12.85 -0.26
CA LEU A 17 17.66 12.58 -0.50
C LEU A 17 17.38 11.22 -1.17
N LEU A 18 18.34 10.67 -1.93
CA LEU A 18 18.11 9.51 -2.79
C LEU A 18 18.70 8.19 -2.27
N GLY A 19 19.16 8.10 -1.02
CA GLY A 19 19.60 6.85 -0.37
C GLY A 19 20.11 5.78 -1.34
N ASN A 20 21.37 5.51 -1.29
CA ASN A 20 22.20 4.44 -1.86
C ASN A 20 21.49 3.35 -2.70
N SER A 21 20.88 3.71 -3.83
CA SER A 21 20.53 2.75 -4.88
C SER A 21 21.23 3.17 -6.17
N SER A 22 21.87 2.19 -6.82
CA SER A 22 22.67 2.34 -8.04
C SER A 22 21.84 2.96 -9.17
N PHE A 23 21.81 4.26 -9.27
CA PHE A 23 21.19 4.96 -10.37
C PHE A 23 22.24 5.47 -11.35
N PHE A 24 22.09 5.05 -12.58
CA PHE A 24 22.81 5.54 -13.76
C PHE A 24 22.78 7.07 -13.78
N THR A 25 23.94 7.68 -13.61
CA THR A 25 24.10 9.13 -13.66
C THR A 25 23.99 9.58 -15.12
N ILE A 26 22.80 10.02 -15.54
CA ILE A 26 22.68 10.72 -16.82
C ILE A 26 23.32 12.10 -16.65
N PHE A 27 24.54 12.22 -17.15
CA PHE A 27 25.27 13.46 -17.17
C PHE A 27 24.74 14.31 -18.34
N VAL A 28 23.81 15.21 -18.08
CA VAL A 28 23.41 16.24 -19.05
C VAL A 28 24.35 17.43 -18.85
N PRO A 29 25.21 17.78 -19.82
CA PRO A 29 26.08 18.94 -19.70
C PRO A 29 25.24 20.20 -19.84
N LEU A 30 25.03 20.90 -18.74
CA LEU A 30 24.44 22.24 -18.69
C LEU A 30 25.44 23.29 -19.28
N LYS A 31 25.61 23.23 -20.59
CA LYS A 31 26.32 24.28 -21.33
C LYS A 31 25.28 25.19 -21.96
N HIS A 32 25.19 26.41 -21.48
CA HIS A 32 24.30 27.49 -21.92
C HIS A 32 22.86 27.46 -21.41
N TYR A 33 22.69 27.82 -20.15
CA TYR A 33 21.38 28.28 -19.66
C TYR A 33 21.30 29.82 -19.85
N LYS A 34 20.67 30.25 -20.92
CA LYS A 34 20.16 31.62 -21.07
C LYS A 34 18.80 31.68 -20.41
N ASP A 35 18.59 32.67 -19.55
CA ASP A 35 17.35 32.98 -18.85
C ASP A 35 16.14 32.93 -19.80
N ASP A 36 15.38 31.80 -19.74
CA ASP A 36 14.07 31.74 -20.36
C ASP A 36 13.12 30.98 -19.41
N MET A 37 11.91 31.49 -19.28
CA MET A 37 10.84 30.91 -18.41
C MET A 37 10.60 29.41 -18.61
N LYS A 38 10.99 28.85 -19.76
CA LYS A 38 10.92 27.42 -20.10
C LYS A 38 11.74 26.52 -19.16
N GLY A 39 12.86 26.99 -18.63
CA GLY A 39 13.70 26.21 -17.70
C GLY A 39 13.05 25.99 -16.34
N LYS A 40 12.30 26.95 -15.84
CA LYS A 40 11.58 26.80 -14.55
C LYS A 40 10.47 25.74 -14.64
N HIS A 41 9.78 25.65 -15.78
CA HIS A 41 8.77 24.63 -16.03
C HIS A 41 9.40 23.23 -16.19
N CYS A 42 10.59 23.12 -16.78
CA CYS A 42 11.31 21.85 -16.89
C CYS A 42 11.74 21.32 -15.52
N ILE A 43 12.26 22.19 -14.64
CA ILE A 43 12.65 21.81 -13.27
C ILE A 43 11.41 21.42 -12.46
N PHE A 44 10.30 22.16 -12.60
CA PHE A 44 9.04 21.85 -11.94
C PHE A 44 8.44 20.53 -12.43
N LEU A 45 8.48 20.23 -13.73
CA LEU A 45 8.08 18.95 -14.30
C LEU A 45 8.96 17.79 -13.83
N LEU A 46 10.27 17.98 -13.70
CA LEU A 46 11.19 16.97 -13.18
C LEU A 46 10.94 16.70 -11.68
N LEU A 47 10.59 17.72 -10.90
CA LEU A 47 10.21 17.55 -9.49
C LEU A 47 8.88 16.81 -9.34
N ILE A 48 7.89 17.11 -10.19
CA ILE A 48 6.60 16.37 -10.20
C ILE A 48 6.84 14.92 -10.64
N LEU A 49 7.63 14.67 -11.68
CA LEU A 49 7.96 13.34 -12.14
C LEU A 49 8.72 12.53 -11.07
N GLY A 50 9.65 13.17 -10.36
CA GLY A 50 10.35 12.56 -9.23
C GLY A 50 9.42 12.21 -8.05
N ALA A 51 8.43 13.07 -7.78
CA ALA A 51 7.44 12.81 -6.73
C ALA A 51 6.48 11.65 -7.09
N LEU A 52 6.17 11.48 -8.38
CA LEU A 52 5.34 10.36 -8.85
C LEU A 52 6.07 9.00 -8.78
N LEU A 53 7.41 9.00 -8.85
CA LEU A 53 8.22 7.77 -8.72
C LEU A 53 8.52 7.39 -7.26
N ALA A 54 8.27 8.28 -6.29
CA ALA A 54 8.60 8.06 -4.89
C ALA A 54 7.52 7.30 -4.09
N CYS A 55 6.37 6.99 -4.70
CA CYS A 55 5.23 6.36 -4.02
C CYS A 55 5.08 4.86 -4.32
N ASN A 56 6.16 4.15 -4.56
CA ASN A 56 6.12 2.70 -4.73
C ASN A 56 6.66 2.00 -3.48
N ASP A 57 5.88 1.06 -2.96
CA ASP A 57 6.37 0.17 -1.91
C ASP A 57 7.53 -0.69 -2.43
N PRO A 58 8.46 -1.09 -1.56
CA PRO A 58 9.49 -2.04 -1.93
C PRO A 58 8.86 -3.31 -2.51
N LYS A 59 9.39 -3.82 -3.62
CA LYS A 59 8.94 -5.09 -4.24
C LYS A 59 8.75 -6.23 -3.23
N PRO A 60 9.62 -6.39 -2.20
CA PRO A 60 9.44 -7.43 -1.18
C PRO A 60 8.11 -7.36 -0.44
N ILE A 61 7.55 -6.17 -0.17
CA ILE A 61 6.26 -6.04 0.53
C ILE A 61 5.13 -6.60 -0.34
N THR A 62 4.99 -6.13 -1.57
CA THR A 62 3.96 -6.60 -2.50
C THR A 62 4.05 -8.10 -2.76
N GLU A 63 5.28 -8.62 -2.97
CA GLU A 63 5.52 -10.05 -3.18
C GLU A 63 5.14 -10.88 -1.94
N THR A 64 5.46 -10.39 -0.74
CA THR A 64 5.09 -11.06 0.51
C THR A 64 3.57 -11.10 0.71
N LEU A 65 2.86 -10.01 0.39
CA LEU A 65 1.39 -9.97 0.46
C LEU A 65 0.75 -11.00 -0.48
N HIS A 66 1.17 -11.04 -1.75
CA HIS A 66 0.65 -12.03 -2.70
C HIS A 66 0.99 -13.47 -2.32
N ARG A 67 2.18 -13.70 -1.74
CA ARG A 67 2.54 -15.01 -1.23
C ARG A 67 1.69 -15.43 -0.04
N ALA A 68 1.42 -14.52 0.89
CA ALA A 68 0.52 -14.77 2.01
C ALA A 68 -0.91 -15.06 1.52
N GLU A 69 -1.40 -14.32 0.53
CA GLU A 69 -2.69 -14.56 -0.10
C GLU A 69 -2.78 -15.95 -0.73
N ALA A 70 -1.78 -16.37 -1.47
CA ALA A 70 -1.73 -17.69 -2.10
C ALA A 70 -1.76 -18.85 -1.07
N LEU A 71 -1.21 -18.64 0.12
CA LEU A 71 -1.19 -19.62 1.21
C LEU A 71 -2.48 -19.62 2.06
N MET A 72 -3.31 -18.60 1.93
CA MET A 72 -4.40 -18.30 2.87
C MET A 72 -5.41 -19.44 3.06
N ASN A 73 -5.67 -20.22 2.03
CA ASN A 73 -6.66 -21.30 2.10
C ASN A 73 -6.08 -22.63 2.60
N GLU A 74 -4.88 -22.97 2.16
CA GLU A 74 -4.28 -24.28 2.46
C GLU A 74 -3.37 -24.23 3.70
N HIS A 75 -2.70 -23.09 3.92
CA HIS A 75 -1.72 -22.90 5.00
C HIS A 75 -1.89 -21.55 5.69
N PRO A 76 -3.04 -21.29 6.35
CA PRO A 76 -3.33 -20.00 6.99
C PRO A 76 -2.35 -19.62 8.09
N ASP A 77 -1.76 -20.58 8.79
CA ASP A 77 -0.69 -20.39 9.78
C ASP A 77 0.58 -19.81 9.16
N SER A 78 0.97 -20.33 8.01
CA SER A 78 2.11 -19.85 7.24
C SER A 78 1.84 -18.46 6.65
N ALA A 79 0.61 -18.22 6.16
CA ALA A 79 0.18 -16.90 5.70
C ALA A 79 0.26 -15.87 6.83
N PHE A 80 -0.25 -16.22 8.03
CA PHE A 80 -0.18 -15.35 9.19
C PHE A 80 1.26 -15.04 9.60
N THR A 81 2.13 -16.04 9.64
CA THR A 81 3.55 -15.86 9.94
C THR A 81 4.24 -14.90 8.95
N LEU A 82 3.95 -15.02 7.65
CA LEU A 82 4.46 -14.09 6.64
C LEU A 82 3.97 -12.67 6.87
N LEU A 83 2.68 -12.49 7.16
CA LEU A 83 2.11 -11.17 7.38
C LEU A 83 2.69 -10.49 8.63
N GLN A 84 3.04 -11.26 9.67
CA GLN A 84 3.70 -10.74 10.87
C GLN A 84 5.11 -10.20 10.62
N THR A 85 5.75 -10.53 9.49
CA THR A 85 7.05 -9.95 9.12
C THR A 85 6.95 -8.54 8.55
N LEU A 86 5.74 -8.07 8.26
CA LEU A 86 5.47 -6.78 7.65
C LEU A 86 4.97 -5.76 8.69
N ASP A 87 5.38 -4.50 8.56
CA ASP A 87 4.78 -3.38 9.30
C ASP A 87 3.98 -2.51 8.31
N ILE A 88 2.70 -2.29 8.60
CA ILE A 88 1.82 -1.44 7.78
C ILE A 88 2.35 0.00 7.65
N LYS A 89 3.17 0.46 8.62
CA LYS A 89 3.78 1.79 8.61
C LYS A 89 4.82 1.94 7.50
N ASP A 90 5.43 0.84 7.06
CA ASP A 90 6.42 0.83 6.00
C ASP A 90 5.78 0.85 4.61
N MET A 91 4.45 0.66 4.53
CA MET A 91 3.69 0.61 3.30
C MET A 91 3.27 2.02 2.86
N GLN A 92 3.73 2.44 1.69
CA GLN A 92 3.41 3.76 1.12
C GLN A 92 2.13 3.73 0.27
N GLN A 93 1.88 2.61 -0.40
CA GLN A 93 0.71 2.43 -1.27
C GLN A 93 -0.53 2.11 -0.44
N LYS A 94 -1.63 2.79 -0.75
CA LYS A 94 -2.92 2.55 -0.08
C LYS A 94 -3.43 1.14 -0.35
N GLU A 95 -3.20 0.64 -1.55
CA GLU A 95 -3.57 -0.69 -2.01
C GLU A 95 -2.90 -1.77 -1.15
N ASN A 96 -1.59 -1.68 -0.93
CA ASN A 96 -0.86 -2.63 -0.11
C ASN A 96 -1.28 -2.57 1.36
N ARG A 97 -1.58 -1.39 1.89
CA ARG A 97 -2.12 -1.26 3.25
C ARG A 97 -3.50 -1.90 3.40
N ALA A 98 -4.37 -1.71 2.40
CA ALA A 98 -5.69 -2.31 2.39
C ALA A 98 -5.61 -3.83 2.25
N LEU A 99 -4.77 -4.32 1.34
CA LEU A 99 -4.55 -5.75 1.16
C LEU A 99 -3.95 -6.40 2.42
N TYR A 100 -2.93 -5.77 3.03
CA TYR A 100 -2.38 -6.23 4.30
C TYR A 100 -3.44 -6.34 5.38
N ALA A 101 -4.25 -5.29 5.57
CA ALA A 101 -5.27 -5.23 6.60
C ALA A 101 -6.34 -6.33 6.40
N LEU A 102 -6.77 -6.56 5.15
CA LEU A 102 -7.68 -7.63 4.79
C LEU A 102 -7.07 -9.01 5.09
N LEU A 103 -5.88 -9.28 4.53
CA LEU A 103 -5.23 -10.59 4.68
C LEU A 103 -4.86 -10.89 6.13
N TYR A 104 -4.45 -9.89 6.90
CA TYR A 104 -4.11 -10.06 8.32
C TYR A 104 -5.34 -10.45 9.14
N THR A 105 -6.48 -9.76 8.95
CA THR A 105 -7.74 -10.11 9.61
C THR A 105 -8.23 -11.48 9.17
N GLN A 106 -8.15 -11.81 7.89
CA GLN A 106 -8.49 -13.12 7.35
C GLN A 106 -7.62 -14.23 7.96
N ALA A 107 -6.30 -14.01 8.05
CA ALA A 107 -5.39 -14.98 8.63
C ALA A 107 -5.65 -15.21 10.12
N GLN A 108 -5.97 -14.15 10.87
CA GLN A 108 -6.37 -14.29 12.28
C GLN A 108 -7.62 -15.16 12.42
N ASP A 109 -8.68 -14.87 11.67
CA ASP A 109 -9.93 -15.63 11.71
C ASP A 109 -9.71 -17.12 11.36
N LYS A 110 -8.95 -17.40 10.29
CA LYS A 110 -8.63 -18.77 9.87
C LYS A 110 -7.73 -19.53 10.87
N ASN A 111 -6.98 -18.83 11.71
CA ASN A 111 -6.18 -19.41 12.79
C ASN A 111 -6.92 -19.39 14.14
N TYR A 112 -8.23 -19.15 14.16
CA TYR A 112 -9.06 -19.10 15.35
C TYR A 112 -8.63 -18.02 16.37
N ILE A 113 -8.01 -16.94 15.90
CA ILE A 113 -7.66 -15.77 16.70
C ILE A 113 -8.83 -14.79 16.63
N GLU A 114 -9.47 -14.55 17.78
CA GLU A 114 -10.60 -13.62 17.88
C GLU A 114 -10.09 -12.18 17.84
N GLU A 115 -10.13 -11.56 16.64
CA GLU A 115 -9.85 -10.13 16.48
C GLU A 115 -11.08 -9.34 16.94
N THR A 116 -10.83 -8.31 17.75
CA THR A 116 -11.85 -7.41 18.28
C THR A 116 -11.63 -5.95 17.91
N ASN A 117 -10.45 -5.63 17.34
CA ASN A 117 -10.16 -4.30 16.80
C ASN A 117 -10.58 -4.23 15.32
N ASP A 118 -11.59 -3.43 15.04
CA ASP A 118 -12.13 -3.29 13.69
C ASP A 118 -11.35 -2.30 12.80
N SER A 119 -10.39 -1.54 13.36
CA SER A 119 -9.66 -0.49 12.62
C SER A 119 -8.93 -1.02 11.39
N PRO A 120 -8.20 -2.17 11.43
CA PRO A 120 -7.54 -2.69 10.22
C PRO A 120 -8.55 -3.06 9.14
N ILE A 121 -9.57 -3.85 9.47
CA ILE A 121 -10.54 -4.30 8.46
C ILE A 121 -11.43 -3.17 7.95
N THR A 122 -11.65 -2.12 8.75
CA THR A 122 -12.35 -0.92 8.32
C THR A 122 -11.54 -0.19 7.24
N LEU A 123 -10.21 -0.06 7.40
CA LEU A 123 -9.34 0.51 6.37
C LEU A 123 -9.45 -0.27 5.05
N ALA A 124 -9.43 -1.60 5.10
CA ALA A 124 -9.61 -2.43 3.92
C ALA A 124 -11.00 -2.23 3.29
N THR A 125 -12.06 -2.25 4.09
CA THR A 125 -13.44 -2.08 3.62
C THR A 125 -13.66 -0.73 2.95
N GLU A 126 -13.13 0.35 3.52
CA GLU A 126 -13.22 1.71 2.94
C GLU A 126 -12.50 1.80 1.60
N HIS A 127 -11.33 1.16 1.48
CA HIS A 127 -10.58 1.12 0.23
C HIS A 127 -11.33 0.33 -0.84
N TYR A 128 -11.69 -0.94 -0.56
CA TYR A 128 -12.29 -1.82 -1.55
C TYR A 128 -13.72 -1.44 -1.93
N ARG A 129 -14.46 -0.73 -1.06
CA ARG A 129 -15.76 -0.16 -1.41
C ARG A 129 -15.69 0.77 -2.63
N GLN A 130 -14.54 1.42 -2.86
CA GLN A 130 -14.32 2.38 -3.94
C GLN A 130 -13.67 1.77 -5.19
N THR A 131 -13.40 0.47 -5.19
CA THR A 131 -12.79 -0.25 -6.31
C THR A 131 -13.80 -1.14 -7.02
N ASP A 132 -13.43 -1.61 -8.21
CA ASP A 132 -14.22 -2.58 -8.98
C ASP A 132 -13.83 -4.04 -8.66
N ASP A 133 -12.92 -4.26 -7.69
CA ASP A 133 -12.54 -5.59 -7.24
C ASP A 133 -13.60 -6.19 -6.32
N VAL A 134 -14.54 -6.91 -6.93
CA VAL A 134 -15.68 -7.51 -6.23
C VAL A 134 -15.22 -8.54 -5.19
N ARG A 135 -14.16 -9.32 -5.48
CA ARG A 135 -13.66 -10.34 -4.57
C ARG A 135 -13.12 -9.75 -3.27
N TYR A 136 -12.23 -8.74 -3.36
CA TYR A 136 -11.72 -8.10 -2.14
C TYR A 136 -12.77 -7.27 -1.43
N LYS A 137 -13.71 -6.69 -2.16
CA LYS A 137 -14.87 -6.02 -1.57
C LYS A 137 -15.70 -7.00 -0.74
N PHE A 138 -16.09 -8.14 -1.30
CA PHE A 138 -16.79 -9.22 -0.60
C PHE A 138 -16.04 -9.66 0.66
N LEU A 139 -14.77 -10.03 0.51
CA LEU A 139 -13.95 -10.50 1.64
C LEU A 139 -13.82 -9.45 2.75
N SER A 140 -13.67 -8.18 2.39
CA SER A 140 -13.54 -7.10 3.38
C SER A 140 -14.81 -6.93 4.23
N PHE A 141 -15.99 -6.98 3.60
CA PHE A 141 -17.27 -6.97 4.33
C PHE A 141 -17.46 -8.22 5.17
N TYR A 142 -17.18 -9.40 4.63
CA TYR A 142 -17.31 -10.65 5.36
C TYR A 142 -16.44 -10.66 6.62
N TYR A 143 -15.14 -10.34 6.51
CA TYR A 143 -14.26 -10.34 7.68
C TYR A 143 -14.53 -9.17 8.64
N LYS A 144 -15.04 -8.04 8.16
CA LYS A 144 -15.56 -7.00 9.06
C LYS A 144 -16.75 -7.49 9.86
N GLY A 145 -17.66 -8.24 9.25
CA GLY A 145 -18.75 -8.90 9.95
C GLY A 145 -18.26 -9.89 11.02
N ARG A 146 -17.19 -10.64 10.74
CA ARG A 146 -16.53 -11.53 11.71
C ARG A 146 -16.01 -10.78 12.93
N VAL A 147 -15.34 -9.63 12.73
CA VAL A 147 -14.83 -8.80 13.83
C VAL A 147 -15.98 -8.24 14.67
N HIS A 148 -17.04 -7.72 14.05
CA HIS A 148 -18.24 -7.27 14.77
C HIS A 148 -18.89 -8.41 15.56
N PHE A 149 -18.94 -9.62 14.99
CA PHE A 149 -19.46 -10.79 15.70
C PHE A 149 -18.64 -11.12 16.96
N ASN A 150 -17.31 -11.08 16.87
CA ASN A 150 -16.42 -11.31 18.00
C ASN A 150 -16.62 -10.29 19.14
N THR A 151 -16.93 -9.04 18.80
CA THR A 151 -17.25 -7.98 19.78
C THR A 151 -18.70 -8.02 20.26
N LYS A 152 -19.51 -8.99 19.80
CA LYS A 152 -20.95 -9.13 20.09
C LYS A 152 -21.81 -7.97 19.54
N ASP A 153 -21.28 -7.20 18.60
CA ASP A 153 -22.06 -6.26 17.81
C ASP A 153 -22.78 -7.00 16.68
N TYR A 154 -23.85 -7.69 17.06
CA TYR A 154 -24.60 -8.52 16.11
C TYR A 154 -25.32 -7.70 15.03
N LEU A 155 -25.67 -6.45 15.31
CA LEU A 155 -26.26 -5.56 14.31
C LEU A 155 -25.22 -5.16 13.24
N GLY A 156 -24.04 -4.74 13.68
CA GLY A 156 -22.92 -4.44 12.78
C GLY A 156 -22.50 -5.67 11.97
N ALA A 157 -22.42 -6.85 12.62
CA ALA A 157 -22.11 -8.10 11.94
C ALA A 157 -23.13 -8.42 10.84
N THR A 158 -24.43 -8.36 11.17
CA THR A 158 -25.51 -8.64 10.20
C THR A 158 -25.45 -7.67 9.02
N THR A 159 -25.25 -6.39 9.30
CA THR A 159 -25.14 -5.36 8.23
C THR A 159 -23.98 -5.68 7.29
N CYS A 160 -22.80 -6.02 7.82
CA CYS A 160 -21.64 -6.37 6.99
C CYS A 160 -21.86 -7.66 6.19
N TYR A 161 -22.50 -8.68 6.79
CA TYR A 161 -22.80 -9.92 6.05
C TYR A 161 -23.82 -9.71 4.93
N MET A 162 -24.81 -8.84 5.11
CA MET A 162 -25.76 -8.49 4.05
C MET A 162 -25.06 -7.76 2.87
N GLU A 163 -24.10 -6.89 3.15
CA GLU A 163 -23.28 -6.26 2.11
C GLU A 163 -22.41 -7.29 1.37
N ALA A 164 -21.85 -8.26 2.08
CA ALA A 164 -21.10 -9.34 1.46
C ALA A 164 -22.02 -10.24 0.61
N GLU A 165 -23.19 -10.62 1.11
CA GLU A 165 -24.15 -11.48 0.41
C GLU A 165 -24.55 -10.90 -0.94
N GLN A 166 -24.77 -9.58 -1.04
CA GLN A 166 -25.08 -8.91 -2.31
C GLN A 166 -23.99 -9.05 -3.38
N LEU A 167 -22.77 -9.31 -2.97
CA LEU A 167 -21.62 -9.47 -3.85
C LEU A 167 -21.31 -10.94 -4.16
N ALA A 168 -21.90 -11.88 -3.42
CA ALA A 168 -21.55 -13.30 -3.51
C ALA A 168 -21.77 -13.90 -4.90
N ASP A 169 -22.87 -13.53 -5.56
CA ASP A 169 -23.20 -14.03 -6.91
C ASP A 169 -22.19 -13.56 -7.98
N GLU A 170 -21.56 -12.40 -7.75
CA GLU A 170 -20.58 -11.83 -8.68
C GLU A 170 -19.16 -12.41 -8.47
N VAL A 171 -18.87 -12.86 -7.23
CA VAL A 171 -17.56 -13.45 -6.93
C VAL A 171 -17.40 -14.85 -7.54
N GLY A 172 -18.52 -15.57 -7.70
CA GLY A 172 -18.48 -16.97 -8.07
C GLY A 172 -17.95 -17.84 -6.93
N ASP A 173 -18.30 -19.10 -6.94
CA ASP A 173 -17.79 -20.10 -5.97
C ASP A 173 -16.28 -20.36 -6.13
#